data_caaa05fc434fd4f8514051b3488f70d9
#
_entry.id   caaa05fc434fd4f8514051b3488f70d9
#
_cell.length_a   1.000
_cell.length_b   1.000
_cell.length_c   1.000
_cell.angle_alpha   90.00
_cell.angle_beta   90.00
_cell.angle_gamma   90.00
#
_symmetry.space_group_name_H-M   'P 1'
#
loop_
_entity.id
_entity.type
_entity.pdbx_description
1 polymer ?
#
loop_
_entity_poly.entity_id
_entity_poly.type
_entity_poly.pdbx_seq_one_letter_code
_entity_poly.pdbx_strand_id
1 'polypeptide(L)'
;MLIQNSGMKQTLQYDQTSCRLQVEGLPDVSRGLSSGSIGIITGWRLQWLGRPDVEGQREHLQALLEVVLPYARYRISGVPRSFGHPASPVQLHPAEGERHRLVLHSSQADTPALEQWLDDAELADLVQVLDRLRCDPRLQLQAEIPAAEPLRARELIDRIPLRRRLTAPLGGLAALILAAGLGSLWPPPPRPLNPSAARAASQERNGPTGAAQERGSANPGAGSATTPSAVPPSSAPGGTR
;
A
#
# COMPACT_ATOMS: atom_id res chain seq x y z
N MET A 1 -3.76 -53.93 -30.94
CA MET A 1 -4.44 -52.65 -31.16
C MET A 1 -3.83 -51.61 -30.20
N LEU A 2 -2.75 -50.95 -30.65
CA LEU A 2 -2.06 -49.96 -29.86
C LEU A 2 -2.86 -48.67 -29.93
N ILE A 3 -3.52 -48.31 -28.86
CA ILE A 3 -4.13 -46.98 -28.69
C ILE A 3 -2.98 -46.03 -28.45
N GLN A 4 -2.51 -45.37 -29.51
CA GLN A 4 -1.68 -44.17 -29.41
C GLN A 4 -2.55 -43.07 -28.76
N ASN A 5 -2.51 -42.97 -27.45
CA ASN A 5 -3.05 -41.87 -26.72
C ASN A 5 -2.04 -40.72 -26.88
N SER A 6 -2.06 -40.05 -28.05
CA SER A 6 -1.39 -38.81 -28.26
C SER A 6 -2.08 -37.77 -27.37
N GLY A 7 -1.64 -37.68 -26.12
CA GLY A 7 -2.04 -36.62 -25.20
C GLY A 7 -1.76 -35.31 -25.92
N MET A 8 -2.83 -34.64 -26.39
CA MET A 8 -2.72 -33.43 -27.18
C MET A 8 -2.07 -32.36 -26.30
N LYS A 9 -0.80 -32.03 -26.60
CA LYS A 9 -0.07 -30.95 -25.95
C LYS A 9 -0.87 -29.65 -26.14
N GLN A 10 -1.12 -28.95 -25.07
CA GLN A 10 -1.87 -27.70 -25.07
C GLN A 10 -0.93 -26.53 -24.79
N THR A 11 -1.24 -25.40 -25.38
CA THR A 11 -0.48 -24.17 -25.20
C THR A 11 -1.44 -23.06 -24.80
N LEU A 12 -1.15 -22.41 -23.68
CA LEU A 12 -1.81 -21.19 -23.23
C LEU A 12 -0.86 -20.01 -23.47
N GLN A 13 -1.39 -18.92 -23.99
CA GLN A 13 -0.63 -17.73 -24.34
C GLN A 13 -1.22 -16.49 -23.65
N TYR A 14 -0.33 -15.69 -23.10
CA TYR A 14 -0.65 -14.43 -22.41
C TYR A 14 0.21 -13.34 -23.02
N ASP A 15 -0.43 -12.35 -23.64
CA ASP A 15 0.23 -11.25 -24.35
C ASP A 15 0.10 -9.94 -23.62
N GLN A 16 1.18 -9.18 -23.59
CA GLN A 16 1.25 -7.77 -23.23
C GLN A 16 2.11 -7.00 -24.25
N THR A 17 2.20 -5.70 -24.07
CA THR A 17 2.87 -4.82 -25.04
C THR A 17 4.34 -5.17 -25.22
N SER A 18 5.06 -5.40 -24.12
CA SER A 18 6.52 -5.66 -24.14
C SER A 18 6.87 -7.14 -24.08
N CYS A 19 5.96 -7.99 -23.63
CA CYS A 19 6.26 -9.41 -23.43
C CYS A 19 5.08 -10.34 -23.75
N ARG A 20 5.44 -11.60 -24.06
CA ARG A 20 4.53 -12.71 -24.29
C ARG A 20 4.97 -13.90 -23.47
N LEU A 21 4.07 -14.51 -22.72
CA LEU A 21 4.29 -15.75 -22.00
C LEU A 21 3.48 -16.88 -22.63
N GLN A 22 4.15 -17.95 -23.02
CA GLN A 22 3.53 -19.18 -23.48
C GLN A 22 3.79 -20.27 -22.45
N VAL A 23 2.76 -21.04 -22.11
CA VAL A 23 2.85 -22.18 -21.21
C VAL A 23 2.33 -23.40 -21.95
N GLU A 24 3.12 -24.45 -21.97
CA GLU A 24 2.83 -25.69 -22.64
C GLU A 24 2.66 -26.83 -21.61
N GLY A 25 1.73 -27.70 -21.88
CA GLY A 25 1.51 -28.82 -20.98
C GLY A 25 0.51 -29.83 -21.49
N LEU A 26 0.21 -30.77 -20.62
CA LEU A 26 -0.74 -31.87 -20.86
C LEU A 26 -1.92 -31.77 -19.90
N PRO A 27 -3.11 -32.18 -20.32
CA PRO A 27 -4.26 -32.32 -19.42
C PRO A 27 -4.01 -33.41 -18.39
N ASP A 28 -4.32 -33.15 -17.13
CA ASP A 28 -4.28 -34.18 -16.09
C ASP A 28 -5.61 -34.94 -16.06
N VAL A 29 -5.71 -35.99 -16.87
CA VAL A 29 -6.90 -36.83 -16.94
C VAL A 29 -7.20 -37.59 -15.64
N SER A 30 -6.20 -37.77 -14.77
CA SER A 30 -6.39 -38.46 -13.47
C SER A 30 -7.26 -37.66 -12.50
N ARG A 31 -7.33 -36.34 -12.69
CA ARG A 31 -8.16 -35.44 -11.90
C ARG A 31 -9.48 -35.02 -12.59
N GLY A 32 -9.85 -35.72 -13.68
CA GLY A 32 -11.08 -35.41 -14.41
C GLY A 32 -11.10 -34.10 -15.13
N LEU A 33 -9.93 -33.54 -15.43
CA LEU A 33 -9.81 -32.26 -16.16
C LEU A 33 -10.25 -32.42 -17.61
N SER A 34 -10.98 -31.41 -18.08
CA SER A 34 -11.41 -31.33 -19.48
C SER A 34 -10.21 -31.18 -20.42
N SER A 35 -10.39 -31.58 -21.67
CA SER A 35 -9.38 -31.49 -22.72
C SER A 35 -8.87 -30.07 -23.03
N GLY A 36 -9.34 -29.06 -22.31
CA GLY A 36 -8.93 -27.65 -22.47
C GLY A 36 -8.06 -27.10 -21.33
N SER A 37 -7.67 -27.92 -20.34
CA SER A 37 -6.90 -27.47 -19.18
C SER A 37 -5.52 -28.13 -19.11
N ILE A 38 -4.52 -27.39 -18.62
CA ILE A 38 -3.16 -27.86 -18.38
C ILE A 38 -3.05 -28.23 -16.89
N GLY A 39 -2.89 -29.53 -16.61
CA GLY A 39 -2.60 -30.04 -15.28
C GLY A 39 -1.12 -30.32 -15.06
N ILE A 40 -0.41 -30.69 -16.14
CA ILE A 40 1.02 -31.00 -16.12
C ILE A 40 1.73 -30.03 -17.03
N ILE A 41 2.45 -29.06 -16.47
CA ILE A 41 3.26 -28.11 -17.23
C ILE A 41 4.52 -28.82 -17.70
N THR A 42 4.77 -28.84 -19.03
CA THR A 42 5.96 -29.43 -19.64
C THR A 42 7.04 -28.39 -19.92
N GLY A 43 6.66 -27.13 -20.05
CA GLY A 43 7.58 -26.02 -20.27
C GLY A 43 6.84 -24.70 -20.41
N TRP A 44 7.59 -23.63 -20.37
CA TRP A 44 7.10 -22.28 -20.67
C TRP A 44 8.17 -21.49 -21.41
N ARG A 45 7.74 -20.46 -22.12
CA ARG A 45 8.60 -19.54 -22.87
C ARG A 45 8.13 -18.12 -22.64
N LEU A 46 9.04 -17.25 -22.22
CA LEU A 46 8.83 -15.83 -22.07
C LEU A 46 9.62 -15.10 -23.16
N GLN A 47 8.91 -14.38 -24.00
CA GLN A 47 9.44 -13.62 -25.11
C GLN A 47 9.36 -12.14 -24.79
N TRP A 48 10.46 -11.43 -24.99
CA TRP A 48 10.55 -9.99 -24.86
C TRP A 48 10.81 -9.35 -26.21
N LEU A 49 10.26 -8.19 -26.44
CA LEU A 49 10.54 -7.48 -27.68
C LEU A 49 12.03 -7.11 -27.77
N GLY A 50 12.69 -7.61 -28.82
CA GLY A 50 14.11 -7.32 -29.09
C GLY A 50 15.13 -8.02 -28.19
N ARG A 51 14.72 -9.05 -27.43
CA ARG A 51 15.59 -9.83 -26.54
C ARG A 51 15.48 -11.33 -26.83
N PRO A 52 16.47 -12.14 -26.42
CA PRO A 52 16.38 -13.58 -26.54
C PRO A 52 15.23 -14.13 -25.68
N ASP A 53 14.59 -15.17 -26.18
CA ASP A 53 13.53 -15.89 -25.47
C ASP A 53 14.10 -16.57 -24.22
N VAL A 54 13.32 -16.57 -23.15
CA VAL A 54 13.64 -17.27 -21.91
C VAL A 54 12.72 -18.48 -21.80
N GLU A 55 13.30 -19.64 -21.62
CA GLU A 55 12.58 -20.89 -21.48
C GLU A 55 12.86 -21.52 -20.12
N GLY A 56 11.89 -22.26 -19.60
CA GLY A 56 12.06 -22.92 -18.32
C GLY A 56 11.02 -24.00 -18.06
N GLN A 57 11.20 -24.66 -16.94
CA GLN A 57 10.29 -25.69 -16.44
C GLN A 57 9.37 -25.11 -15.37
N ARG A 58 8.46 -25.94 -14.85
CA ARG A 58 7.45 -25.55 -13.86
C ARG A 58 8.05 -24.84 -12.66
N GLU A 59 9.19 -25.30 -12.14
CA GLU A 59 9.84 -24.75 -10.94
C GLU A 59 10.27 -23.30 -11.15
N HIS A 60 10.79 -23.00 -12.34
CA HIS A 60 11.18 -21.64 -12.72
C HIS A 60 9.95 -20.72 -12.83
N LEU A 61 8.82 -21.24 -13.35
CA LEU A 61 7.59 -20.47 -13.47
C LEU A 61 7.00 -20.16 -12.09
N GLN A 62 7.03 -21.12 -11.17
CA GLN A 62 6.62 -20.92 -9.78
C GLN A 62 7.48 -19.87 -9.09
N ALA A 63 8.82 -20.01 -9.20
CA ALA A 63 9.75 -19.05 -8.63
C ALA A 63 9.58 -17.65 -9.23
N LEU A 64 9.24 -17.55 -10.52
CA LEU A 64 8.95 -16.28 -11.18
C LEU A 64 7.73 -15.59 -10.54
N LEU A 65 6.65 -16.33 -10.30
CA LEU A 65 5.47 -15.81 -9.62
C LEU A 65 5.77 -15.38 -8.17
N GLU A 66 6.51 -16.21 -7.43
CA GLU A 66 6.86 -15.99 -6.02
C GLU A 66 7.80 -14.80 -5.82
N VAL A 67 8.58 -14.44 -6.85
CA VAL A 67 9.53 -13.33 -6.79
C VAL A 67 8.96 -12.05 -7.38
N VAL A 68 8.41 -12.11 -8.60
CA VAL A 68 8.00 -10.90 -9.34
C VAL A 68 6.78 -10.23 -8.72
N LEU A 69 5.76 -10.99 -8.31
CA LEU A 69 4.54 -10.39 -7.76
C LEU A 69 4.75 -9.68 -6.42
N PRO A 70 5.47 -10.26 -5.43
CA PRO A 70 5.82 -9.53 -4.22
C PRO A 70 6.74 -8.35 -4.48
N TYR A 71 7.74 -8.51 -5.37
CA TYR A 71 8.64 -7.41 -5.72
C TYR A 71 7.88 -6.18 -6.23
N ALA A 72 6.94 -6.38 -7.16
CA ALA A 72 6.12 -5.30 -7.70
C ALA A 72 5.30 -4.58 -6.61
N ARG A 73 4.72 -5.33 -5.65
CA ARG A 73 4.01 -4.75 -4.50
C ARG A 73 4.91 -3.85 -3.66
N TYR A 74 6.16 -4.28 -3.41
CA TYR A 74 7.13 -3.46 -2.68
C TYR A 74 7.59 -2.26 -3.49
N ARG A 75 7.75 -2.40 -4.80
CA ARG A 75 8.10 -1.28 -5.68
C ARG A 75 7.05 -0.17 -5.64
N ILE A 76 5.78 -0.51 -5.66
CA ILE A 76 4.66 0.44 -5.50
C ILE A 76 4.76 1.17 -4.15
N SER A 77 5.23 0.51 -3.10
CA SER A 77 5.43 1.15 -1.79
C SER A 77 6.62 2.11 -1.72
N GLY A 78 7.44 2.16 -2.79
CA GLY A 78 8.62 3.04 -2.88
C GLY A 78 9.82 2.56 -2.07
N VAL A 79 9.84 1.28 -1.65
CA VAL A 79 10.96 0.67 -0.91
C VAL A 79 11.76 -0.23 -1.85
N PRO A 80 13.05 0.07 -2.12
CA PRO A 80 13.90 -0.80 -2.91
C PRO A 80 14.29 -2.03 -2.09
N ARG A 81 13.75 -3.20 -2.45
CA ARG A 81 14.08 -4.47 -1.80
C ARG A 81 14.29 -5.55 -2.85
N SER A 82 15.33 -6.36 -2.69
CA SER A 82 15.57 -7.54 -3.50
C SER A 82 14.69 -8.70 -3.09
N PHE A 83 14.23 -9.48 -4.05
CA PHE A 83 13.43 -10.69 -3.87
C PHE A 83 14.10 -11.88 -4.55
N GLY A 84 13.83 -13.07 -4.01
CA GLY A 84 14.48 -14.30 -4.40
C GLY A 84 15.64 -14.67 -3.45
N HIS A 85 15.61 -15.90 -2.96
CA HIS A 85 16.71 -16.46 -2.16
C HIS A 85 17.92 -16.73 -3.08
N PRO A 86 19.19 -16.68 -2.59
CA PRO A 86 20.36 -17.00 -3.40
C PRO A 86 20.33 -18.37 -4.09
N ALA A 87 19.64 -19.35 -3.51
CA ALA A 87 19.40 -20.67 -4.10
C ALA A 87 18.15 -20.76 -4.98
N SER A 88 17.37 -19.68 -5.10
CA SER A 88 16.18 -19.65 -5.95
C SER A 88 16.61 -19.56 -7.43
N PRO A 89 15.90 -20.25 -8.33
CA PRO A 89 16.18 -20.13 -9.75
C PRO A 89 15.87 -18.74 -10.33
N VAL A 90 15.14 -17.91 -9.59
CA VAL A 90 14.77 -16.55 -9.99
C VAL A 90 15.09 -15.56 -8.88
N GLN A 91 15.72 -14.45 -9.24
CA GLN A 91 15.95 -13.31 -8.34
C GLN A 91 15.62 -12.00 -9.06
N LEU A 92 15.15 -11.01 -8.31
CA LEU A 92 14.82 -9.69 -8.83
C LEU A 92 15.35 -8.62 -7.90
N HIS A 93 16.19 -7.74 -8.44
CA HIS A 93 16.89 -6.70 -7.69
C HIS A 93 16.54 -5.32 -8.23
N PRO A 94 16.34 -4.32 -7.36
CA PRO A 94 16.30 -2.93 -7.79
C PRO A 94 17.69 -2.50 -8.28
N ALA A 95 17.73 -1.69 -9.32
CA ALA A 95 18.95 -1.11 -9.85
C ALA A 95 18.88 0.42 -9.83
N GLU A 96 19.94 1.08 -10.23
CA GLU A 96 19.99 2.54 -10.32
C GLU A 96 18.98 3.07 -11.34
N GLY A 97 18.34 4.16 -10.98
CA GLY A 97 17.22 4.71 -11.74
C GLY A 97 15.96 3.87 -11.58
N GLU A 98 15.14 3.82 -12.59
CA GLU A 98 13.89 3.06 -12.62
C GLU A 98 14.08 1.71 -13.34
N ARG A 99 15.20 1.04 -13.08
CA ARG A 99 15.52 -0.27 -13.68
C ARG A 99 15.47 -1.40 -12.67
N HIS A 100 15.24 -2.60 -13.18
CA HIS A 100 15.15 -3.83 -12.41
C HIS A 100 16.04 -4.89 -13.06
N ARG A 101 16.84 -5.57 -12.25
CA ARG A 101 17.69 -6.66 -12.70
C ARG A 101 17.03 -7.99 -12.35
N LEU A 102 16.51 -8.66 -13.37
CA LEU A 102 15.97 -10.02 -13.28
C LEU A 102 17.11 -11.00 -13.56
N VAL A 103 17.36 -11.92 -12.65
CA VAL A 103 18.39 -12.95 -12.74
C VAL A 103 17.71 -14.30 -12.75
N LEU A 104 18.03 -15.10 -13.74
CA LEU A 104 17.49 -16.44 -13.96
C LEU A 104 18.63 -17.44 -13.94
N HIS A 105 18.60 -18.35 -13.00
CA HIS A 105 19.59 -19.43 -12.87
C HIS A 105 19.11 -20.67 -13.61
N SER A 106 20.00 -21.28 -14.38
CA SER A 106 19.72 -22.56 -15.04
C SER A 106 19.68 -23.69 -14.01
N SER A 107 18.91 -24.72 -14.30
CA SER A 107 18.96 -26.00 -13.54
C SER A 107 20.29 -26.77 -13.79
N GLN A 108 21.08 -26.38 -14.78
CA GLN A 108 22.37 -26.97 -15.08
C GLN A 108 23.49 -26.23 -14.36
N ALA A 109 24.30 -26.95 -13.60
CA ALA A 109 25.28 -26.39 -12.68
C ALA A 109 26.35 -25.49 -13.34
N ASP A 110 26.70 -25.72 -14.60
CA ASP A 110 27.75 -24.98 -15.31
C ASP A 110 27.25 -23.89 -16.26
N THR A 111 25.97 -23.60 -16.23
CA THR A 111 25.37 -22.57 -17.08
C THR A 111 25.35 -21.24 -16.35
N PRO A 112 25.93 -20.16 -16.93
CA PRO A 112 25.89 -18.84 -16.32
C PRO A 112 24.44 -18.36 -16.18
N ALA A 113 24.18 -17.61 -15.12
CA ALA A 113 22.87 -16.99 -14.91
C ALA A 113 22.54 -16.01 -16.06
N LEU A 114 21.32 -16.04 -16.53
CA LEU A 114 20.82 -15.08 -17.50
C LEU A 114 20.36 -13.82 -16.76
N GLU A 115 20.96 -12.69 -17.06
CA GLU A 115 20.59 -11.40 -16.52
C GLU A 115 19.78 -10.60 -17.55
N GLN A 116 18.62 -10.09 -17.10
CA GLN A 116 17.78 -9.23 -17.93
C GLN A 116 17.48 -7.92 -17.17
N TRP A 117 17.63 -6.81 -17.89
CA TRP A 117 17.32 -5.49 -17.37
C TRP A 117 15.94 -5.08 -17.84
N LEU A 118 15.06 -4.79 -16.90
CA LEU A 118 13.69 -4.37 -17.16
C LEU A 118 13.52 -2.92 -16.71
N ASP A 119 12.72 -2.17 -17.44
CA ASP A 119 12.19 -0.89 -16.96
C ASP A 119 10.87 -1.08 -16.20
N ASP A 120 10.31 0.01 -15.63
CA ASP A 120 9.05 -0.05 -14.89
C ASP A 120 7.87 -0.52 -15.78
N ALA A 121 7.83 -0.18 -17.06
CA ALA A 121 6.78 -0.58 -17.98
C ALA A 121 6.86 -2.07 -18.33
N GLU A 122 8.07 -2.57 -18.62
CA GLU A 122 8.32 -3.98 -18.87
C GLU A 122 8.03 -4.84 -17.63
N LEU A 123 8.38 -4.34 -16.43
CA LEU A 123 8.02 -4.99 -15.18
C LEU A 123 6.50 -5.05 -14.99
N ALA A 124 5.79 -3.96 -15.30
CA ALA A 124 4.33 -3.92 -15.18
C ALA A 124 3.66 -4.91 -16.15
N ASP A 125 4.15 -5.00 -17.39
CA ASP A 125 3.65 -5.96 -18.37
C ASP A 125 3.91 -7.42 -17.92
N LEU A 126 5.10 -7.69 -17.38
CA LEU A 126 5.42 -9.00 -16.80
C LEU A 126 4.48 -9.37 -15.65
N VAL A 127 4.23 -8.44 -14.75
CA VAL A 127 3.30 -8.62 -13.63
C VAL A 127 1.89 -8.94 -14.14
N GLN A 128 1.40 -8.22 -15.15
CA GLN A 128 0.08 -8.46 -15.74
C GLN A 128 -0.04 -9.83 -16.39
N VAL A 129 0.99 -10.26 -17.14
CA VAL A 129 1.04 -11.58 -17.75
C VAL A 129 1.00 -12.68 -16.69
N LEU A 130 1.81 -12.53 -15.63
CA LEU A 130 1.87 -13.50 -14.52
C LEU A 130 0.58 -13.52 -13.69
N ASP A 131 -0.09 -12.37 -13.51
CA ASP A 131 -1.35 -12.32 -12.78
C ASP A 131 -2.49 -12.95 -13.58
N ARG A 132 -2.54 -12.72 -14.91
CA ARG A 132 -3.49 -13.43 -15.80
C ARG A 132 -3.26 -14.93 -15.78
N LEU A 133 -2.00 -15.37 -15.86
CA LEU A 133 -1.65 -16.78 -15.78
C LEU A 133 -2.11 -17.41 -14.47
N ARG A 134 -1.89 -16.75 -13.35
CA ARG A 134 -2.30 -17.23 -12.02
C ARG A 134 -3.81 -17.34 -11.88
N CYS A 135 -4.54 -16.40 -12.48
CA CYS A 135 -6.01 -16.35 -12.41
C CYS A 135 -6.69 -17.23 -13.47
N ASP A 136 -5.94 -17.88 -14.36
CA ASP A 136 -6.52 -18.72 -15.42
C ASP A 136 -6.98 -20.09 -14.85
N PRO A 137 -8.28 -20.39 -14.83
CA PRO A 137 -8.79 -21.66 -14.31
C PRO A 137 -8.38 -22.87 -15.14
N ARG A 138 -7.90 -22.66 -16.36
CA ARG A 138 -7.41 -23.73 -17.24
C ARG A 138 -6.02 -24.23 -16.86
N LEU A 139 -5.29 -23.47 -16.03
CA LEU A 139 -3.93 -23.82 -15.60
C LEU A 139 -3.94 -24.21 -14.12
N GLN A 140 -3.52 -25.44 -13.82
CA GLN A 140 -3.34 -25.87 -12.43
C GLN A 140 -1.90 -25.60 -11.97
N LEU A 141 -1.63 -24.36 -11.61
CA LEU A 141 -0.38 -23.95 -11.02
C LEU A 141 -0.61 -23.56 -9.57
N GLN A 142 -0.11 -24.36 -8.64
CA GLN A 142 -0.10 -24.01 -7.22
C GLN A 142 1.17 -23.20 -6.95
N ALA A 143 1.07 -21.87 -7.07
CA ALA A 143 2.13 -20.96 -6.64
C ALA A 143 1.69 -20.30 -5.33
N GLU A 144 2.46 -20.52 -4.29
CA GLU A 144 2.22 -19.95 -2.97
C GLU A 144 2.88 -18.56 -2.94
N ILE A 145 2.08 -17.53 -3.31
CA ILE A 145 2.59 -16.17 -3.30
C ILE A 145 2.68 -15.70 -1.84
N PRO A 146 3.86 -15.30 -1.35
CA PRO A 146 4.02 -14.81 0.00
C PRO A 146 3.04 -13.68 0.31
N ALA A 147 2.42 -13.73 1.48
CA ALA A 147 1.56 -12.67 1.96
C ALA A 147 2.34 -11.34 2.03
N ALA A 148 1.64 -10.23 1.82
CA ALA A 148 2.26 -8.92 1.94
C ALA A 148 2.70 -8.69 3.40
N GLU A 149 4.00 -8.61 3.64
CA GLU A 149 4.55 -8.24 4.94
C GLU A 149 4.42 -6.72 5.14
N PRO A 150 4.07 -6.27 6.36
CA PRO A 150 4.08 -4.85 6.65
C PRO A 150 5.50 -4.29 6.54
N LEU A 151 5.63 -3.06 6.05
CA LEU A 151 6.91 -2.39 5.93
C LEU A 151 7.55 -2.20 7.31
N ARG A 152 8.82 -2.53 7.43
CA ARG A 152 9.58 -2.32 8.66
C ARG A 152 9.81 -0.82 8.90
N ALA A 153 9.89 -0.41 10.16
CA ALA A 153 10.09 1.00 10.51
C ALA A 153 11.34 1.63 9.85
N ARG A 154 12.41 0.85 9.65
CA ARG A 154 13.62 1.29 8.93
C ARG A 154 13.36 1.59 7.47
N GLU A 155 12.59 0.76 6.78
CA GLU A 155 12.22 0.92 5.37
C GLU A 155 11.35 2.19 5.16
N LEU A 156 10.51 2.53 6.15
CA LEU A 156 9.73 3.76 6.15
C LEU A 156 10.60 5.03 6.29
N ILE A 157 11.75 4.93 6.95
CA ILE A 157 12.69 6.05 7.09
C ILE A 157 13.37 6.34 5.76
N ASP A 158 13.75 5.28 5.02
CA ASP A 158 14.39 5.41 3.70
C ASP A 158 13.44 6.01 2.65
N ARG A 159 12.15 5.71 2.75
CA ARG A 159 11.12 6.25 1.85
C ARG A 159 10.95 7.77 1.94
N ILE A 160 11.03 8.33 3.15
CA ILE A 160 10.88 9.77 3.38
C ILE A 160 12.13 10.26 4.11
N PRO A 161 13.09 10.87 3.42
CA PRO A 161 14.32 11.34 4.04
C PRO A 161 14.00 12.29 5.20
N LEU A 162 14.70 12.09 6.32
CA LEU A 162 14.50 12.84 7.57
C LEU A 162 14.49 14.37 7.37
N ARG A 163 15.24 14.86 6.38
CA ARG A 163 15.23 16.28 5.99
C ARG A 163 13.82 16.75 5.64
N ARG A 164 13.06 16.01 4.84
CA ARG A 164 11.67 16.38 4.47
C ARG A 164 10.69 16.29 5.63
N ARG A 165 10.93 15.38 6.59
CA ARG A 165 10.08 15.28 7.80
C ARG A 165 10.31 16.43 8.76
N LEU A 166 11.55 16.95 8.85
CA LEU A 166 11.94 17.99 9.78
C LEU A 166 11.72 19.42 9.20
N THR A 167 11.60 19.59 7.90
CA THR A 167 11.39 20.91 7.30
C THR A 167 10.11 21.58 7.76
N ALA A 168 9.00 20.84 7.86
CA ALA A 168 7.72 21.40 8.28
C ALA A 168 7.74 21.83 9.77
N PRO A 169 8.16 21.02 10.76
CA PRO A 169 8.19 21.45 12.15
C PRO A 169 9.25 22.51 12.41
N LEU A 170 10.42 22.46 11.76
CA LEU A 170 11.46 23.48 11.88
C LEU A 170 11.03 24.81 11.26
N GLY A 171 10.38 24.78 10.09
CA GLY A 171 9.81 25.96 9.46
C GLY A 171 8.72 26.61 10.33
N GLY A 172 7.85 25.81 10.93
CA GLY A 172 6.82 26.27 11.86
C GLY A 172 7.41 26.89 13.12
N LEU A 173 8.43 26.28 13.71
CA LEU A 173 9.12 26.81 14.88
C LEU A 173 9.82 28.15 14.57
N ALA A 174 10.52 28.22 13.44
CA ALA A 174 11.18 29.47 13.00
C ALA A 174 10.16 30.60 12.77
N ALA A 175 9.03 30.31 12.13
CA ALA A 175 7.95 31.25 11.93
C ALA A 175 7.34 31.73 13.27
N LEU A 176 7.19 30.83 14.23
CA LEU A 176 6.68 31.18 15.56
C LEU A 176 7.63 32.08 16.34
N ILE A 177 8.93 31.79 16.30
CA ILE A 177 9.98 32.63 16.91
C ILE A 177 10.00 34.03 16.27
N LEU A 178 9.92 34.11 14.94
CA LEU A 178 9.85 35.40 14.24
C LEU A 178 8.59 36.16 14.60
N ALA A 179 7.43 35.51 14.65
CA ALA A 179 6.16 36.15 15.03
C ALA A 179 6.19 36.66 16.47
N ALA A 180 6.74 35.90 17.41
CA ALA A 180 6.90 36.30 18.80
C ALA A 180 7.89 37.45 18.97
N GLY A 181 9.01 37.41 18.20
CA GLY A 181 9.99 38.51 18.17
C GLY A 181 9.41 39.80 17.63
N LEU A 182 8.68 39.77 16.53
CA LEU A 182 7.99 40.91 15.95
C LEU A 182 6.86 41.40 16.86
N GLY A 183 6.13 40.52 17.49
CA GLY A 183 5.06 40.85 18.44
C GLY A 183 5.57 41.55 19.70
N SER A 184 6.81 41.25 20.16
CA SER A 184 7.41 41.91 21.32
C SER A 184 7.87 43.32 21.03
N LEU A 185 8.10 43.69 19.75
CA LEU A 185 8.43 45.06 19.33
C LEU A 185 7.19 45.97 19.20
N TRP A 186 5.99 45.39 19.22
CA TRP A 186 4.75 46.14 19.16
C TRP A 186 4.39 46.63 20.57
N PRO A 187 4.13 47.95 20.79
CA PRO A 187 3.72 48.42 22.08
C PRO A 187 2.42 47.76 22.51
N PRO A 188 2.30 47.33 23.77
CA PRO A 188 1.10 46.68 24.23
C PRO A 188 -0.12 47.59 24.03
N PRO A 189 -1.26 47.09 23.60
CA PRO A 189 -2.47 47.88 23.44
C PRO A 189 -2.80 48.59 24.75
N PRO A 190 -3.26 49.85 24.73
CA PRO A 190 -3.63 50.56 25.93
C PRO A 190 -4.66 49.74 26.71
N ARG A 191 -4.39 49.50 28.00
CA ARG A 191 -5.30 48.73 28.84
C ARG A 191 -6.67 49.42 28.84
N PRO A 192 -7.76 48.75 28.54
CA PRO A 192 -9.09 49.30 28.65
C PRO A 192 -9.28 49.81 30.09
N LEU A 193 -9.50 51.09 30.22
CA LEU A 193 -9.83 51.69 31.49
C LEU A 193 -11.09 50.99 31.99
N ASN A 194 -10.96 50.28 33.10
CA ASN A 194 -12.02 49.45 33.65
C ASN A 194 -13.17 50.42 34.08
N PRO A 195 -14.32 50.41 33.39
CA PRO A 195 -15.38 51.37 33.68
C PRO A 195 -15.94 51.24 35.10
N SER A 196 -15.64 50.14 35.80
CA SER A 196 -15.98 49.93 37.22
C SER A 196 -15.18 50.81 38.19
N ALA A 197 -13.92 51.17 37.84
CA ALA A 197 -13.12 52.06 38.70
C ALA A 197 -13.58 53.51 38.61
N ALA A 198 -14.10 53.94 37.48
CA ALA A 198 -14.66 55.26 37.29
C ALA A 198 -16.03 55.43 38.05
N ARG A 199 -16.79 54.34 38.19
CA ARG A 199 -18.04 54.36 38.97
C ARG A 199 -17.82 54.35 40.48
N ALA A 200 -16.77 53.69 40.99
CA ALA A 200 -16.44 53.70 42.40
C ALA A 200 -16.01 55.10 42.88
N ALA A 201 -15.24 55.82 42.08
CA ALA A 201 -14.80 57.20 42.40
C ALA A 201 -15.93 58.24 42.33
N SER A 202 -17.01 57.97 41.59
CA SER A 202 -18.18 58.85 41.50
C SER A 202 -19.20 58.58 42.62
N GLN A 203 -19.18 57.42 43.26
CA GLN A 203 -20.12 57.01 44.32
C GLN A 203 -19.68 57.44 45.70
N GLU A 204 -18.39 57.75 45.87
CA GLU A 204 -17.84 58.24 47.16
C GLU A 204 -18.09 59.73 47.41
N ARG A 205 -18.59 60.50 46.42
CA ARG A 205 -18.84 61.91 46.48
C ARG A 205 -20.28 62.31 46.84
N ASN A 206 -21.19 61.34 46.85
CA ASN A 206 -22.59 61.53 47.29
C ASN A 206 -22.91 60.56 48.43
N GLY A 207 -22.57 60.96 49.63
CA GLY A 207 -23.02 60.34 50.86
C GLY A 207 -24.41 60.89 51.29
N PRO A 208 -24.97 60.43 52.39
CA PRO A 208 -26.17 59.61 52.37
C PRO A 208 -27.43 60.35 52.83
N THR A 209 -28.57 60.00 52.31
CA THR A 209 -29.82 60.28 53.07
C THR A 209 -30.91 59.29 52.64
N GLY A 210 -31.37 58.48 53.60
CA GLY A 210 -32.79 58.16 53.75
C GLY A 210 -33.31 56.85 53.19
N ALA A 211 -33.49 55.95 54.14
CA ALA A 211 -34.72 55.21 54.39
C ALA A 211 -35.29 54.16 53.39
N ALA A 212 -35.27 52.96 53.87
CA ALA A 212 -36.45 52.11 54.12
C ALA A 212 -37.10 51.29 52.99
N GLN A 213 -37.13 49.98 53.24
CA GLN A 213 -38.29 49.09 53.03
C GLN A 213 -38.55 48.66 51.58
N GLU A 214 -38.78 47.45 51.18
CA GLU A 214 -39.37 46.24 51.72
C GLU A 214 -39.15 45.07 50.75
N ARG A 215 -38.99 43.89 51.33
CA ARG A 215 -39.52 42.55 51.01
C ARG A 215 -39.99 42.19 49.61
N GLY A 216 -39.57 40.94 49.20
CA GLY A 216 -40.37 40.00 48.41
C GLY A 216 -39.49 39.21 47.46
N SER A 217 -39.10 38.08 47.86
CA SER A 217 -39.70 36.76 47.73
C SER A 217 -39.53 36.13 46.31
N ALA A 218 -39.09 34.94 46.38
CA ALA A 218 -39.34 33.80 45.47
C ALA A 218 -38.40 33.48 44.25
N ASN A 219 -37.68 32.45 44.46
CA ASN A 219 -37.19 31.37 43.67
C ASN A 219 -38.38 30.67 42.90
N PRO A 220 -38.23 29.68 42.03
CA PRO A 220 -37.13 29.07 41.27
C PRO A 220 -37.53 28.66 39.82
N GLY A 221 -36.59 28.06 39.08
CA GLY A 221 -36.90 27.24 37.87
C GLY A 221 -35.66 27.07 37.03
N ALA A 222 -34.95 26.02 37.07
CA ALA A 222 -35.12 24.66 36.54
C ALA A 222 -35.29 24.62 35.01
N GLY A 223 -34.39 23.97 34.35
CA GLY A 223 -34.53 23.53 32.97
C GLY A 223 -33.17 23.37 32.32
N SER A 224 -32.63 22.30 32.37
CA SER A 224 -32.67 21.02 31.62
C SER A 224 -31.62 20.96 30.52
N ALA A 225 -30.67 20.10 30.76
CA ALA A 225 -29.72 19.54 29.83
C ALA A 225 -30.43 18.78 28.67
N THR A 226 -29.87 18.88 27.49
CA THR A 226 -30.21 17.96 26.41
C THR A 226 -28.95 17.40 25.77
N THR A 227 -28.70 16.15 26.04
CA THR A 227 -27.73 15.25 25.39
C THR A 227 -28.39 14.67 24.14
N PRO A 228 -27.74 14.55 23.02
CA PRO A 228 -28.21 13.66 21.95
C PRO A 228 -27.55 12.29 22.00
N SER A 229 -28.43 11.38 21.92
CA SER A 229 -28.39 9.93 21.87
C SER A 229 -27.50 9.32 20.79
N ALA A 230 -26.83 8.25 21.18
CA ALA A 230 -26.13 7.29 20.32
C ALA A 230 -27.14 6.37 19.60
N VAL A 231 -26.85 6.03 18.34
CA VAL A 231 -27.58 5.04 17.56
C VAL A 231 -26.78 3.72 17.59
N PRO A 232 -27.39 2.57 17.89
CA PRO A 232 -26.75 1.26 17.85
C PRO A 232 -26.84 0.60 16.46
N PRO A 233 -25.93 -0.35 16.12
CA PRO A 233 -25.96 -1.07 14.85
C PRO A 233 -26.97 -2.23 14.87
N SER A 234 -27.65 -2.37 13.76
CA SER A 234 -28.60 -3.43 13.46
C SER A 234 -27.92 -4.74 13.13
N SER A 235 -28.35 -5.76 13.81
CA SER A 235 -28.05 -7.16 13.65
C SER A 235 -28.73 -7.79 12.42
N ALA A 236 -28.02 -8.72 11.78
CA ALA A 236 -28.54 -9.66 10.79
C ALA A 236 -29.48 -10.70 11.40
N PRO A 237 -30.33 -11.34 10.61
CA PRO A 237 -30.57 -12.75 10.84
C PRO A 237 -30.37 -13.63 9.61
N GLY A 238 -29.90 -14.83 9.90
CA GLY A 238 -29.72 -15.96 9.10
C GLY A 238 -30.97 -16.53 8.42
N GLY A 239 -30.74 -17.40 7.47
CA GLY A 239 -31.74 -18.17 6.73
C GLY A 239 -31.09 -19.35 6.09
N THR A 240 -31.29 -20.48 6.69
CA THR A 240 -31.22 -21.86 6.24
C THR A 240 -31.84 -22.11 4.87
N ARG A 241 -31.13 -22.75 3.97
CA ARG A 241 -31.48 -24.08 3.35
C ARG A 241 -30.38 -24.46 2.36
#